data_fa8cf30b5831b06cc058691d2287c65a
#
_entry.id   fa8cf30b5831b06cc058691d2287c65a
#
_cell.length_a   1.000
_cell.length_b   1.000
_cell.length_c   1.000
_cell.angle_alpha   90.00
_cell.angle_beta   90.00
_cell.angle_gamma   90.00
#
_symmetry.space_group_name_H-M   'P 1'
#
loop_
_entity.id
_entity.type
_entity.pdbx_description
1 polymer ?
#
loop_
_entity_poly.entity_id
_entity_poly.type
_entity_poly.pdbx_seq_one_letter_code
_entity_poly.pdbx_strand_id
1 'polypeptide(L)'
;VLTAIMVACMTAMSVRPPSGASSPGTGPGDNQSMSDADIHFYFDPVCPFAWITSTWVRKVQAQRDYTVDWRFISLRIINSAVDYDRAFPAGYDAGHTAGLRLLRVAARARAQHGGDAVAALYAALGAAIFDQPNEPGHADGGYRGTRAFLEPILARAGLPAGLADALEDTGLDDELRRESAEALALTGKDVGTPIIQFRPPDGVAFFGPVISRVPTDEEAVPLWDNVVGLAAFPGFAELKRSLRERPQLRSFGAAAD
;
A
#
# COMPACT_ATOMS: atom_id res chain seq x y z
N VAL A 1 -14.86 6.70 15.08
CA VAL A 1 -13.83 5.76 14.66
C VAL A 1 -13.28 6.11 13.27
N LEU A 2 -14.15 6.48 12.31
CA LEU A 2 -13.71 6.90 10.97
C LEU A 2 -12.96 8.24 10.96
N THR A 3 -13.31 9.13 11.88
CA THR A 3 -12.68 10.46 12.01
C THR A 3 -11.19 10.35 12.40
N ALA A 4 -10.81 9.34 13.18
CA ALA A 4 -9.43 9.14 13.62
C ALA A 4 -8.51 8.65 12.48
N ILE A 5 -9.02 7.86 11.54
CA ILE A 5 -8.24 7.40 10.37
C ILE A 5 -7.88 8.59 9.44
N MET A 6 -8.72 9.63 9.42
CA MET A 6 -8.48 10.84 8.61
C MET A 6 -7.81 11.98 9.39
N VAL A 7 -7.94 12.05 10.72
CA VAL A 7 -7.39 13.16 11.53
C VAL A 7 -5.86 13.09 11.64
N ALA A 8 -5.25 11.91 11.58
CA ALA A 8 -3.78 11.79 11.49
C ALA A 8 -3.20 12.39 10.19
N CYS A 9 -4.06 12.76 9.25
CA CYS A 9 -3.68 13.35 7.95
C CYS A 9 -3.90 14.88 7.88
N MET A 10 -4.32 15.56 8.95
CA MET A 10 -4.91 16.91 8.83
C MET A 10 -4.24 18.02 9.62
N THR A 11 -2.99 17.92 10.02
CA THR A 11 -2.32 19.06 10.68
C THR A 11 -0.93 19.28 10.12
N ALA A 12 -0.84 20.03 9.01
CA ALA A 12 0.39 20.74 8.69
C ALA A 12 0.11 22.02 7.92
N MET A 13 0.51 23.11 8.52
CA MET A 13 0.56 24.44 7.93
C MET A 13 1.81 24.59 7.06
N SER A 14 1.59 25.22 5.92
CA SER A 14 2.53 25.96 5.07
C SER A 14 3.98 26.03 5.55
N VAL A 15 4.89 25.38 4.82
CA VAL A 15 6.31 25.69 4.83
C VAL A 15 6.79 25.93 3.39
N ARG A 16 7.39 27.10 3.20
CA ARG A 16 7.99 27.62 1.98
C ARG A 16 9.20 26.74 1.56
N PRO A 17 9.42 26.47 0.27
CA PRO A 17 10.57 25.68 -0.14
C PRO A 17 11.87 26.49 -0.04
N PRO A 18 13.00 25.88 0.33
CA PRO A 18 14.30 26.51 0.22
C PRO A 18 14.81 26.39 -1.22
N SER A 19 15.35 27.49 -1.71
CA SER A 19 16.02 27.61 -2.99
C SER A 19 17.43 27.03 -2.91
N GLY A 20 17.79 26.20 -3.86
CA GLY A 20 19.16 25.97 -4.33
C GLY A 20 19.98 24.90 -3.61
N ALA A 21 20.21 23.79 -4.28
CA ALA A 21 21.41 22.98 -4.05
C ALA A 21 21.81 22.22 -5.33
N SER A 22 23.10 22.31 -5.58
CA SER A 22 23.90 21.79 -6.66
C SER A 22 23.88 20.25 -6.75
N SER A 23 23.96 19.74 -7.96
CA SER A 23 24.13 18.31 -8.28
C SER A 23 25.43 17.73 -7.71
N PRO A 24 25.41 16.54 -7.14
CA PRO A 24 26.59 15.71 -6.98
C PRO A 24 26.66 14.63 -8.06
N GLY A 25 27.90 14.33 -8.44
CA GLY A 25 28.31 13.53 -9.57
C GLY A 25 27.90 12.05 -9.52
N THR A 26 27.87 11.53 -10.71
CA THR A 26 27.73 10.11 -11.08
C THR A 26 28.81 9.22 -10.47
N GLY A 27 28.36 8.27 -9.62
CA GLY A 27 29.11 7.08 -9.25
C GLY A 27 28.57 5.87 -10.03
N PRO A 28 29.39 4.87 -10.39
CA PRO A 28 28.96 3.75 -11.22
C PRO A 28 28.35 2.64 -10.39
N GLY A 29 27.21 2.13 -10.83
CA GLY A 29 26.82 0.74 -10.64
C GLY A 29 25.77 0.43 -9.61
N ASP A 30 24.50 0.65 -9.97
CA ASP A 30 23.45 -0.31 -9.59
C ASP A 30 22.56 -0.46 -10.83
N ASN A 31 22.73 -1.62 -11.47
CA ASN A 31 21.92 -2.03 -12.61
C ASN A 31 20.55 -2.48 -12.06
N GLN A 32 19.76 -1.53 -11.53
CA GLN A 32 18.34 -1.74 -11.31
C GLN A 32 17.72 -1.72 -12.71
N SER A 33 17.29 -2.88 -13.16
CA SER A 33 16.38 -3.03 -14.29
C SER A 33 15.27 -1.99 -14.11
N MET A 34 15.29 -0.91 -14.92
CA MET A 34 14.19 0.04 -15.00
C MET A 34 12.95 -0.79 -15.38
N SER A 35 11.99 -0.91 -14.47
CA SER A 35 10.74 -1.59 -14.76
C SER A 35 9.96 -0.74 -15.74
N ASP A 36 9.63 -1.28 -16.92
CA ASP A 36 8.72 -0.68 -17.89
C ASP A 36 7.25 -0.73 -17.39
N ALA A 37 7.04 -0.59 -16.08
CA ALA A 37 5.73 -0.62 -15.48
C ALA A 37 4.96 0.68 -15.77
N ASP A 38 3.66 0.56 -16.07
CA ASP A 38 2.77 1.72 -16.24
C ASP A 38 2.57 2.49 -14.95
N ILE A 39 2.59 1.77 -13.82
CA ILE A 39 2.53 2.36 -12.48
C ILE A 39 3.43 1.63 -11.48
N HIS A 40 3.92 2.39 -10.48
CA HIS A 40 4.33 1.85 -9.18
C HIS A 40 3.18 2.00 -8.19
N PHE A 41 2.78 0.91 -7.55
CA PHE A 41 1.71 0.89 -6.55
C PHE A 41 2.30 0.59 -5.18
N TYR A 42 2.38 1.60 -4.31
CA TYR A 42 2.90 1.45 -2.95
C TYR A 42 1.77 1.04 -2.00
N PHE A 43 1.94 -0.09 -1.32
CA PHE A 43 0.91 -0.66 -0.44
C PHE A 43 1.44 -1.09 0.92
N ASP A 44 0.55 -1.06 1.91
CA ASP A 44 0.68 -1.84 3.15
C ASP A 44 -0.42 -2.90 3.15
N PRO A 45 -0.12 -4.18 3.41
CA PRO A 45 -1.10 -5.27 3.32
C PRO A 45 -2.24 -5.17 4.33
N VAL A 46 -2.11 -4.34 5.38
CA VAL A 46 -3.17 -4.14 6.37
C VAL A 46 -4.00 -2.86 6.12
N CYS A 47 -3.73 -2.13 5.03
CA CYS A 47 -4.52 -0.96 4.68
C CYS A 47 -5.75 -1.33 3.84
N PRO A 48 -6.99 -1.10 4.35
CA PRO A 48 -8.20 -1.45 3.62
C PRO A 48 -8.38 -0.63 2.33
N PHE A 49 -7.97 0.63 2.32
CA PHE A 49 -8.08 1.48 1.13
C PHE A 49 -7.08 1.07 0.05
N ALA A 50 -5.85 0.69 0.43
CA ALA A 50 -4.90 0.13 -0.51
C ALA A 50 -5.43 -1.18 -1.10
N TRP A 51 -6.09 -2.04 -0.31
CA TRP A 51 -6.72 -3.25 -0.80
C TRP A 51 -7.81 -2.97 -1.83
N ILE A 52 -8.79 -2.12 -1.52
CA ILE A 52 -9.88 -1.76 -2.43
C ILE A 52 -9.32 -1.22 -3.75
N THR A 53 -8.37 -0.28 -3.68
CA THR A 53 -7.77 0.33 -4.87
C THR A 53 -6.92 -0.67 -5.65
N SER A 54 -6.19 -1.56 -4.99
CA SER A 54 -5.43 -2.62 -5.67
C SER A 54 -6.33 -3.62 -6.40
N THR A 55 -7.48 -3.94 -5.83
CA THR A 55 -8.50 -4.79 -6.46
C THR A 55 -9.07 -4.12 -7.72
N TRP A 56 -9.31 -2.81 -7.64
CA TRP A 56 -9.70 -2.04 -8.81
C TRP A 56 -8.60 -2.05 -9.89
N VAL A 57 -7.35 -1.80 -9.55
CA VAL A 57 -6.22 -1.86 -10.49
C VAL A 57 -6.13 -3.24 -11.16
N ARG A 58 -6.34 -4.32 -10.42
CA ARG A 58 -6.37 -5.68 -10.99
C ARG A 58 -7.51 -5.88 -11.98
N LYS A 59 -8.69 -5.26 -11.76
CA LYS A 59 -9.77 -5.25 -12.75
C LYS A 59 -9.40 -4.50 -14.03
N VAL A 60 -8.63 -3.42 -13.91
CA VAL A 60 -8.07 -2.72 -15.09
C VAL A 60 -7.09 -3.62 -15.82
N GLN A 61 -6.16 -4.29 -15.12
CA GLN A 61 -5.22 -5.25 -15.71
C GLN A 61 -5.92 -6.42 -16.42
N ALA A 62 -7.05 -6.88 -15.90
CA ALA A 62 -7.83 -7.95 -16.56
C ALA A 62 -8.48 -7.51 -17.89
N GLN A 63 -8.66 -6.22 -18.10
CA GLN A 63 -9.35 -5.65 -19.27
C GLN A 63 -8.40 -4.94 -20.25
N ARG A 64 -7.15 -4.69 -19.85
CA ARG A 64 -6.12 -3.99 -20.62
C ARG A 64 -4.75 -4.60 -20.38
N ASP A 65 -3.88 -4.46 -21.36
CA ASP A 65 -2.44 -4.64 -21.16
C ASP A 65 -1.92 -3.46 -20.30
N TYR A 66 -1.74 -3.72 -19.00
CA TYR A 66 -1.37 -2.72 -18.02
C TYR A 66 -0.49 -3.33 -16.94
N THR A 67 0.72 -2.80 -16.81
CA THR A 67 1.76 -3.35 -15.93
C THR A 67 1.87 -2.60 -14.61
N VAL A 68 1.99 -3.34 -13.51
CA VAL A 68 2.06 -2.79 -12.15
C VAL A 68 3.28 -3.34 -11.43
N ASP A 69 4.16 -2.46 -10.97
CA ASP A 69 5.21 -2.79 -10.01
C ASP A 69 4.69 -2.54 -8.59
N TRP A 70 4.55 -3.62 -7.82
CA TRP A 70 4.05 -3.59 -6.45
C TRP A 70 5.17 -3.28 -5.48
N ARG A 71 5.10 -2.07 -4.85
CA ARG A 71 6.11 -1.53 -3.95
C ARG A 71 5.61 -1.39 -2.54
N PHE A 72 6.53 -1.21 -1.61
CA PHE A 72 6.22 -1.23 -0.19
C PHE A 72 6.16 0.17 0.43
N ILE A 73 5.13 0.40 1.24
CA ILE A 73 5.06 1.51 2.19
C ILE A 73 4.50 0.96 3.50
N SER A 74 5.26 1.04 4.59
CA SER A 74 4.83 0.48 5.87
C SER A 74 4.17 1.53 6.75
N LEU A 75 2.90 1.33 7.08
CA LEU A 75 2.18 2.17 8.06
C LEU A 75 2.88 2.20 9.42
N ARG A 76 3.52 1.09 9.83
CA ARG A 76 4.29 1.05 11.08
C ARG A 76 5.52 1.94 11.03
N ILE A 77 6.23 1.95 9.90
CA ILE A 77 7.45 2.75 9.71
C ILE A 77 7.12 4.24 9.61
N ILE A 78 6.15 4.62 8.76
CA ILE A 78 5.81 6.02 8.54
C ILE A 78 5.18 6.68 9.78
N ASN A 79 4.57 5.89 10.65
CA ASN A 79 4.00 6.34 11.92
C ASN A 79 4.90 6.07 13.14
N SER A 80 6.20 5.77 12.94
CA SER A 80 7.11 5.39 14.03
C SER A 80 7.29 6.47 15.11
N ALA A 81 7.13 7.75 14.77
CA ALA A 81 7.20 8.88 15.68
C ALA A 81 5.86 9.24 16.34
N VAL A 82 4.78 8.56 15.99
CA VAL A 82 3.43 8.84 16.48
C VAL A 82 3.18 8.08 17.78
N ASP A 83 2.60 8.76 18.78
CA ASP A 83 2.06 8.12 19.98
C ASP A 83 0.75 7.38 19.60
N TYR A 84 0.82 6.06 19.46
CA TYR A 84 -0.28 5.23 19.01
C TYR A 84 -1.49 5.28 19.93
N ASP A 85 -1.27 5.34 21.25
CA ASP A 85 -2.36 5.33 22.24
C ASP A 85 -3.20 6.62 22.15
N ARG A 86 -2.58 7.73 21.73
CA ARG A 86 -3.24 9.01 21.56
C ARG A 86 -3.81 9.24 20.16
N ALA A 87 -3.13 8.74 19.14
CA ALA A 87 -3.44 9.06 17.75
C ALA A 87 -4.40 8.05 17.08
N PHE A 88 -4.40 6.80 17.54
CA PHE A 88 -5.15 5.72 16.91
C PHE A 88 -6.08 5.00 17.89
N PRO A 89 -7.14 4.36 17.39
CA PRO A 89 -7.93 3.42 18.18
C PRO A 89 -7.09 2.24 18.71
N ALA A 90 -7.51 1.64 19.81
CA ALA A 90 -6.89 0.45 20.38
C ALA A 90 -6.71 -0.66 19.31
N GLY A 91 -5.58 -1.36 19.35
CA GLY A 91 -5.24 -2.43 18.41
C GLY A 91 -4.53 -1.99 17.12
N TYR A 92 -4.48 -0.69 16.81
CA TYR A 92 -3.78 -0.22 15.60
C TYR A 92 -2.27 -0.46 15.63
N ASP A 93 -1.63 -0.36 16.81
CA ASP A 93 -0.21 -0.67 16.94
C ASP A 93 0.09 -2.12 16.58
N ALA A 94 -0.69 -3.06 17.12
CA ALA A 94 -0.58 -4.48 16.80
C ALA A 94 -0.86 -4.77 15.32
N GLY A 95 -1.89 -4.14 14.74
CA GLY A 95 -2.25 -4.27 13.34
C GLY A 95 -1.16 -3.73 12.39
N HIS A 96 -0.62 -2.54 12.64
CA HIS A 96 0.47 -1.98 11.83
C HIS A 96 1.78 -2.75 12.00
N THR A 97 2.05 -3.30 13.19
CA THR A 97 3.20 -4.19 13.43
C THR A 97 3.04 -5.48 12.64
N ALA A 98 1.85 -6.07 12.59
CA ALA A 98 1.57 -7.21 11.73
C ALA A 98 1.78 -6.87 10.24
N GLY A 99 1.36 -5.69 9.78
CA GLY A 99 1.63 -5.19 8.43
C GLY A 99 3.11 -5.16 8.09
N LEU A 100 3.95 -4.61 8.98
CA LEU A 100 5.41 -4.61 8.81
C LEU A 100 5.99 -6.02 8.68
N ARG A 101 5.56 -6.97 9.53
CA ARG A 101 5.98 -8.37 9.44
C ARG A 101 5.60 -9.00 8.11
N LEU A 102 4.38 -8.77 7.63
CA LEU A 102 3.93 -9.26 6.33
C LEU A 102 4.71 -8.63 5.16
N LEU A 103 5.09 -7.35 5.27
CA LEU A 103 5.94 -6.69 4.27
C LEU A 103 7.34 -7.29 4.22
N ARG A 104 7.92 -7.71 5.35
CA ARG A 104 9.20 -8.45 5.36
C ARG A 104 9.09 -9.73 4.55
N VAL A 105 7.99 -10.46 4.69
CA VAL A 105 7.74 -11.66 3.88
C VAL A 105 7.60 -11.32 2.40
N ALA A 106 6.92 -10.23 2.06
CA ALA A 106 6.79 -9.78 0.68
C ALA A 106 8.15 -9.35 0.08
N ALA A 107 9.01 -8.68 0.85
CA ALA A 107 10.37 -8.33 0.44
C ALA A 107 11.23 -9.58 0.20
N ARG A 108 11.15 -10.58 1.08
CA ARG A 108 11.82 -11.86 0.88
C ARG A 108 11.28 -12.60 -0.35
N ALA A 109 9.96 -12.60 -0.55
CA ALA A 109 9.35 -13.21 -1.74
C ALA A 109 9.83 -12.51 -3.03
N ARG A 110 9.92 -11.17 -3.04
CA ARG A 110 10.47 -10.41 -4.16
C ARG A 110 11.93 -10.79 -4.47
N ALA A 111 12.75 -10.85 -3.45
CA ALA A 111 14.17 -11.19 -3.60
C ALA A 111 14.41 -12.61 -4.14
N GLN A 112 13.56 -13.57 -3.80
CA GLN A 112 13.73 -14.98 -4.16
C GLN A 112 12.93 -15.40 -5.41
N HIS A 113 11.78 -14.74 -5.67
CA HIS A 113 10.81 -15.18 -6.68
C HIS A 113 10.33 -14.06 -7.61
N GLY A 114 10.84 -12.83 -7.45
CA GLY A 114 10.50 -11.69 -8.32
C GLY A 114 9.20 -10.98 -7.99
N GLY A 115 8.83 -9.98 -8.82
CA GLY A 115 7.67 -9.11 -8.61
C GLY A 115 6.33 -9.84 -8.67
N ASP A 116 6.21 -10.86 -9.50
CA ASP A 116 4.98 -11.66 -9.62
C ASP A 116 4.64 -12.37 -8.29
N ALA A 117 5.64 -12.78 -7.53
CA ALA A 117 5.44 -13.35 -6.20
C ALA A 117 4.85 -12.34 -5.22
N VAL A 118 5.26 -11.05 -5.31
CA VAL A 118 4.66 -9.97 -4.52
C VAL A 118 3.20 -9.75 -4.91
N ALA A 119 2.92 -9.71 -6.20
CA ALA A 119 1.55 -9.55 -6.72
C ALA A 119 0.61 -10.65 -6.23
N ALA A 120 1.06 -11.92 -6.31
CA ALA A 120 0.31 -13.10 -5.85
C ALA A 120 0.13 -13.10 -4.34
N LEU A 121 1.20 -12.84 -3.58
CA LEU A 121 1.15 -12.77 -2.12
C LEU A 121 0.21 -11.66 -1.63
N TYR A 122 0.30 -10.46 -2.21
CA TYR A 122 -0.56 -9.34 -1.82
C TYR A 122 -2.04 -9.65 -2.12
N ALA A 123 -2.35 -10.26 -3.25
CA ALA A 123 -3.71 -10.69 -3.56
C ALA A 123 -4.24 -11.71 -2.53
N ALA A 124 -3.44 -12.72 -2.17
CA ALA A 124 -3.82 -13.74 -1.20
C ALA A 124 -3.97 -13.18 0.23
N LEU A 125 -3.07 -12.25 0.63
CA LEU A 125 -3.14 -11.55 1.92
C LEU A 125 -4.40 -10.69 2.02
N GLY A 126 -4.66 -9.85 1.01
CA GLY A 126 -5.81 -8.96 1.01
C GLY A 126 -7.13 -9.73 1.06
N ALA A 127 -7.25 -10.81 0.27
CA ALA A 127 -8.43 -11.67 0.31
C ALA A 127 -8.64 -12.31 1.70
N ALA A 128 -7.57 -12.73 2.38
CA ALA A 128 -7.67 -13.31 3.71
C ALA A 128 -8.00 -12.27 4.79
N ILE A 129 -7.48 -11.04 4.66
CA ILE A 129 -7.64 -9.98 5.65
C ILE A 129 -8.99 -9.25 5.50
N PHE A 130 -9.43 -9.02 4.27
CA PHE A 130 -10.52 -8.07 3.99
C PHE A 130 -11.77 -8.69 3.40
N ASP A 131 -11.64 -9.77 2.63
CA ASP A 131 -12.78 -10.39 1.94
C ASP A 131 -13.43 -11.50 2.78
N GLN A 132 -12.97 -11.67 4.01
CA GLN A 132 -13.58 -12.55 5.02
C GLN A 132 -14.10 -11.74 6.21
N PRO A 133 -15.16 -12.17 6.89
CA PRO A 133 -15.56 -11.59 8.16
C PRO A 133 -14.41 -11.69 9.18
N ASN A 134 -14.28 -10.68 10.04
CA ASN A 134 -13.34 -10.79 11.15
C ASN A 134 -13.77 -11.89 12.13
N GLU A 135 -12.83 -12.77 12.48
CA GLU A 135 -13.07 -13.78 13.49
C GLU A 135 -13.07 -13.17 14.92
N PRO A 136 -13.94 -13.67 15.81
CA PRO A 136 -13.92 -13.27 17.22
C PRO A 136 -12.52 -13.57 17.84
N GLY A 137 -12.00 -12.63 18.62
CA GLY A 137 -10.69 -12.76 19.27
C GLY A 137 -9.49 -12.20 18.50
N HIS A 138 -9.66 -11.80 17.25
CA HIS A 138 -8.60 -11.23 16.41
C HIS A 138 -8.81 -9.73 16.10
N ALA A 139 -9.53 -9.04 16.96
CA ALA A 139 -9.95 -7.66 16.73
C ALA A 139 -8.79 -6.65 16.68
N ASP A 140 -7.65 -6.94 17.32
CA ASP A 140 -6.46 -6.08 17.35
C ASP A 140 -5.60 -6.18 16.07
N GLY A 141 -5.87 -7.16 15.21
CA GLY A 141 -5.13 -7.39 13.97
C GLY A 141 -3.73 -8.00 14.16
N GLY A 142 -3.23 -8.16 15.37
CA GLY A 142 -1.90 -8.70 15.65
C GLY A 142 -1.69 -10.15 15.19
N TYR A 143 -2.75 -10.96 15.23
CA TYR A 143 -2.76 -12.33 14.71
C TYR A 143 -2.30 -12.42 13.25
N ARG A 144 -2.57 -11.41 12.43
CA ARG A 144 -2.17 -11.36 11.01
C ARG A 144 -0.66 -11.42 10.81
N GLY A 145 0.13 -11.00 11.80
CA GLY A 145 1.60 -11.09 11.80
C GLY A 145 2.16 -12.41 12.31
N THR A 146 1.36 -13.47 12.38
CA THR A 146 1.81 -14.79 12.88
C THR A 146 2.01 -15.80 11.77
N ARG A 147 2.86 -16.79 12.01
CA ARG A 147 3.08 -17.92 11.10
C ARG A 147 1.78 -18.71 10.84
N ALA A 148 0.98 -18.91 11.86
CA ALA A 148 -0.29 -19.64 11.76
C ALA A 148 -1.28 -18.97 10.79
N PHE A 149 -1.29 -17.62 10.75
CA PHE A 149 -2.07 -16.86 9.78
C PHE A 149 -1.48 -16.96 8.37
N LEU A 150 -0.15 -16.85 8.26
CA LEU A 150 0.52 -16.66 6.98
C LEU A 150 0.70 -17.94 6.17
N GLU A 151 1.01 -19.09 6.79
CA GLU A 151 1.33 -20.33 6.06
C GLU A 151 0.22 -20.79 5.10
N PRO A 152 -1.06 -20.79 5.48
CA PRO A 152 -2.15 -21.11 4.55
C PRO A 152 -2.26 -20.13 3.37
N ILE A 153 -1.85 -18.87 3.59
CA ILE A 153 -1.88 -17.82 2.57
C ILE A 153 -0.74 -18.01 1.57
N LEU A 154 0.47 -18.34 2.05
CA LEU A 154 1.60 -18.69 1.18
C LEU A 154 1.26 -19.88 0.29
N ALA A 155 0.67 -20.94 0.85
CA ALA A 155 0.23 -22.10 0.07
C ALA A 155 -0.78 -21.72 -1.01
N ARG A 156 -1.74 -20.83 -0.70
CA ARG A 156 -2.74 -20.33 -1.64
C ARG A 156 -2.12 -19.45 -2.74
N ALA A 157 -1.07 -18.71 -2.40
CA ALA A 157 -0.30 -17.91 -3.34
C ALA A 157 0.69 -18.74 -4.19
N GLY A 158 0.79 -20.06 -3.96
CA GLY A 158 1.77 -20.91 -4.64
C GLY A 158 3.21 -20.66 -4.20
N LEU A 159 3.42 -20.13 -3.00
CA LEU A 159 4.72 -19.74 -2.47
C LEU A 159 5.22 -20.70 -1.38
N PRO A 160 6.55 -20.88 -1.24
CA PRO A 160 7.12 -21.76 -0.23
C PRO A 160 6.79 -21.32 1.20
N ALA A 161 6.41 -22.27 2.06
CA ALA A 161 6.12 -22.01 3.47
C ALA A 161 7.32 -21.42 4.25
N GLY A 162 8.56 -21.72 3.83
CA GLY A 162 9.79 -21.16 4.42
C GLY A 162 9.88 -19.62 4.34
N LEU A 163 9.13 -18.97 3.46
CA LEU A 163 9.04 -17.50 3.43
C LEU A 163 8.50 -16.93 4.75
N ALA A 164 7.74 -17.70 5.53
CA ALA A 164 7.24 -17.28 6.84
C ALA A 164 8.36 -17.00 7.87
N ASP A 165 9.58 -17.50 7.66
CA ASP A 165 10.74 -17.17 8.50
C ASP A 165 11.08 -15.68 8.45
N ALA A 166 10.72 -15.01 7.37
CA ALA A 166 10.95 -13.58 7.22
C ALA A 166 10.06 -12.69 8.10
N LEU A 167 9.00 -13.20 8.74
CA LEU A 167 8.16 -12.41 9.66
C LEU A 167 8.99 -11.67 10.73
N GLU A 168 10.03 -12.33 11.24
CA GLU A 168 10.90 -11.80 12.30
C GLU A 168 12.26 -11.28 11.77
N ASP A 169 12.48 -11.30 10.46
CA ASP A 169 13.74 -10.87 9.87
C ASP A 169 13.81 -9.33 9.74
N THR A 170 14.34 -8.71 10.79
CA THR A 170 14.55 -7.25 10.83
C THR A 170 15.62 -6.75 9.86
N GLY A 171 16.44 -7.63 9.26
CA GLY A 171 17.40 -7.26 8.23
C GLY A 171 16.74 -6.73 6.94
N LEU A 172 15.46 -7.01 6.76
CA LEU A 172 14.65 -6.50 5.64
C LEU A 172 14.08 -5.08 5.88
N ASP A 173 14.15 -4.58 7.10
CA ASP A 173 13.55 -3.28 7.45
C ASP A 173 14.19 -2.10 6.73
N ASP A 174 15.47 -2.19 6.38
CA ASP A 174 16.15 -1.09 5.67
C ASP A 174 15.63 -0.92 4.26
N GLU A 175 15.30 -2.01 3.58
CA GLU A 175 14.62 -1.98 2.28
C GLU A 175 13.23 -1.35 2.42
N LEU A 176 12.44 -1.77 3.42
CA LEU A 176 11.10 -1.23 3.67
C LEU A 176 11.13 0.25 4.06
N ARG A 177 12.13 0.69 4.84
CA ARG A 177 12.34 2.10 5.17
C ARG A 177 12.67 2.92 3.93
N ARG A 178 13.54 2.40 3.07
CA ARG A 178 13.93 3.08 1.83
C ARG A 178 12.72 3.28 0.92
N GLU A 179 11.94 2.24 0.61
CA GLU A 179 10.76 2.36 -0.25
C GLU A 179 9.67 3.22 0.36
N SER A 180 9.45 3.12 1.67
CA SER A 180 8.51 4.01 2.37
C SER A 180 8.94 5.48 2.27
N ALA A 181 10.25 5.76 2.39
CA ALA A 181 10.79 7.12 2.24
C ALA A 181 10.68 7.62 0.79
N GLU A 182 10.92 6.77 -0.20
CA GLU A 182 10.72 7.07 -1.62
C GLU A 182 9.26 7.44 -1.91
N ALA A 183 8.31 6.64 -1.45
CA ALA A 183 6.89 6.91 -1.61
C ALA A 183 6.48 8.27 -1.01
N LEU A 184 6.94 8.57 0.21
CA LEU A 184 6.66 9.85 0.87
C LEU A 184 7.37 11.04 0.19
N ALA A 185 8.53 10.81 -0.43
CA ALA A 185 9.22 11.87 -1.18
C ALA A 185 8.45 12.30 -2.43
N LEU A 186 7.67 11.37 -3.02
CA LEU A 186 6.85 11.64 -4.21
C LEU A 186 5.59 12.48 -3.90
N THR A 187 5.00 12.34 -2.70
CA THR A 187 3.66 12.89 -2.40
C THR A 187 3.63 13.81 -1.19
N GLY A 188 4.71 13.87 -0.40
CA GLY A 188 4.75 14.56 0.89
C GLY A 188 4.53 13.60 2.07
N LYS A 189 4.73 14.14 3.29
CA LYS A 189 4.79 13.32 4.52
C LYS A 189 3.45 13.11 5.20
N ASP A 190 2.44 13.90 4.85
CA ASP A 190 1.13 13.91 5.53
C ASP A 190 0.12 13.00 4.81
N VAL A 191 0.59 11.85 4.34
CA VAL A 191 -0.21 10.89 3.57
C VAL A 191 0.00 9.48 4.09
N GLY A 192 -0.94 8.60 3.76
CA GLY A 192 -0.86 7.17 4.04
C GLY A 192 -0.68 6.35 2.75
N THR A 193 -1.41 5.26 2.65
CA THR A 193 -1.39 4.34 1.51
C THR A 193 -2.82 4.12 1.00
N PRO A 194 -3.05 3.85 -0.32
CA PRO A 194 -2.04 3.65 -1.36
C PRO A 194 -1.40 4.96 -1.84
N ILE A 195 -0.18 4.85 -2.37
CA ILE A 195 0.42 5.87 -3.24
C ILE A 195 0.61 5.24 -4.61
N ILE A 196 0.28 5.96 -5.66
CA ILE A 196 0.43 5.50 -7.05
C ILE A 196 1.27 6.50 -7.82
N GLN A 197 2.40 6.04 -8.36
CA GLN A 197 3.21 6.79 -9.30
C GLN A 197 2.85 6.33 -10.73
N PHE A 198 2.40 7.26 -11.54
CA PHE A 198 2.03 7.04 -12.94
C PHE A 198 3.25 7.28 -13.83
N ARG A 199 3.51 6.37 -14.76
CA ARG A 199 4.65 6.41 -15.69
C ARG A 199 6.00 6.64 -14.97
N PRO A 200 6.40 5.73 -14.06
CA PRO A 200 7.68 5.82 -13.39
C PRO A 200 8.85 5.73 -14.38
N PRO A 201 10.06 6.24 -14.07
CA PRO A 201 10.39 6.87 -12.79
C PRO A 201 10.01 8.35 -12.70
N ASP A 202 9.78 9.04 -13.82
CA ASP A 202 9.72 10.51 -13.89
C ASP A 202 8.27 11.05 -13.83
N GLY A 203 7.28 10.16 -13.80
CA GLY A 203 5.88 10.54 -13.77
C GLY A 203 5.40 10.97 -12.38
N VAL A 204 4.23 11.58 -12.35
CA VAL A 204 3.64 12.12 -11.11
C VAL A 204 3.13 11.02 -10.20
N ALA A 205 3.13 11.29 -8.90
CA ALA A 205 2.54 10.39 -7.91
C ALA A 205 1.46 11.10 -7.10
N PHE A 206 0.44 10.33 -6.70
CA PHE A 206 -0.62 10.79 -5.81
C PHE A 206 -0.85 9.81 -4.66
N PHE A 207 -1.22 10.36 -3.51
CA PHE A 207 -1.87 9.58 -2.47
C PHE A 207 -3.30 9.25 -2.92
N GLY A 208 -3.61 7.98 -2.97
CA GLY A 208 -4.88 7.50 -3.49
C GLY A 208 -4.80 6.95 -4.93
N PRO A 209 -5.95 6.78 -5.61
CA PRO A 209 -7.31 7.14 -5.17
C PRO A 209 -7.75 6.40 -3.91
N VAL A 210 -8.39 7.11 -2.98
CA VAL A 210 -9.03 6.51 -1.80
C VAL A 210 -10.51 6.35 -2.10
N ILE A 211 -10.96 5.10 -2.24
CA ILE A 211 -12.35 4.75 -2.58
C ILE A 211 -12.93 3.79 -1.53
N SER A 212 -14.24 3.83 -1.32
CA SER A 212 -14.93 3.03 -0.30
C SER A 212 -15.37 1.65 -0.78
N ARG A 213 -15.51 1.45 -2.08
CA ARG A 213 -15.91 0.18 -2.72
C ARG A 213 -15.10 -0.10 -3.97
N VAL A 214 -14.99 -1.36 -4.33
CA VAL A 214 -14.40 -1.77 -5.61
C VAL A 214 -15.40 -1.41 -6.72
N PRO A 215 -14.97 -0.75 -7.82
CA PRO A 215 -15.82 -0.53 -8.99
C PRO A 215 -16.28 -1.85 -9.64
N THR A 216 -17.43 -1.84 -10.30
CA THR A 216 -17.83 -2.97 -11.15
C THR A 216 -16.86 -3.14 -12.33
N ASP A 217 -16.97 -4.22 -13.09
CA ASP A 217 -16.08 -4.43 -14.23
C ASP A 217 -16.31 -3.36 -15.31
N GLU A 218 -17.56 -2.92 -15.49
CA GLU A 218 -17.92 -1.86 -16.43
C GLU A 218 -17.44 -0.47 -15.97
N GLU A 219 -17.41 -0.22 -14.65
CA GLU A 219 -16.94 1.04 -14.07
C GLU A 219 -15.41 1.13 -14.04
N ALA A 220 -14.70 0.00 -13.95
CA ALA A 220 -13.29 -0.05 -13.58
C ALA A 220 -12.41 0.75 -14.54
N VAL A 221 -12.50 0.47 -15.85
CA VAL A 221 -11.66 1.13 -16.86
C VAL A 221 -12.03 2.59 -17.06
N PRO A 222 -13.31 2.99 -17.27
CA PRO A 222 -13.66 4.41 -17.44
C PRO A 222 -13.28 5.28 -16.23
N LEU A 223 -13.45 4.75 -15.01
CA LEU A 223 -13.06 5.49 -13.81
C LEU A 223 -11.53 5.64 -13.70
N TRP A 224 -10.78 4.59 -14.08
CA TRP A 224 -9.33 4.64 -14.11
C TRP A 224 -8.79 5.65 -15.13
N ASP A 225 -9.39 5.74 -16.31
CA ASP A 225 -9.01 6.71 -17.33
C ASP A 225 -9.17 8.15 -16.85
N ASN A 226 -10.21 8.45 -16.06
CA ASN A 226 -10.37 9.75 -15.44
C ASN A 226 -9.22 10.06 -14.46
N VAL A 227 -8.79 9.08 -13.65
CA VAL A 227 -7.66 9.25 -12.72
C VAL A 227 -6.35 9.49 -13.48
N VAL A 228 -6.09 8.69 -14.52
CA VAL A 228 -4.91 8.86 -15.38
C VAL A 228 -4.93 10.21 -16.09
N GLY A 229 -6.11 10.65 -16.56
CA GLY A 229 -6.28 11.96 -17.18
C GLY A 229 -5.95 13.11 -16.23
N LEU A 230 -6.40 13.04 -14.98
CA LEU A 230 -6.04 14.02 -13.94
C LEU A 230 -4.53 14.00 -13.65
N ALA A 231 -3.94 12.80 -13.51
CA ALA A 231 -2.52 12.64 -13.27
C ALA A 231 -1.65 13.15 -14.43
N ALA A 232 -2.15 13.08 -15.65
CA ALA A 232 -1.43 13.57 -16.84
C ALA A 232 -1.40 15.11 -16.96
N PHE A 233 -2.23 15.84 -16.20
CA PHE A 233 -2.27 17.31 -16.25
C PHE A 233 -1.26 17.90 -15.25
N PRO A 234 -0.18 18.58 -15.70
CA PRO A 234 0.92 19.00 -14.82
C PRO A 234 0.52 20.00 -13.73
N GLY A 235 -0.60 20.71 -13.89
CA GLY A 235 -1.12 21.67 -12.93
C GLY A 235 -2.04 21.07 -11.87
N PHE A 236 -2.33 19.77 -11.93
CA PHE A 236 -3.22 19.12 -10.97
C PHE A 236 -2.43 18.64 -9.74
N ALA A 237 -2.79 19.11 -8.57
CA ALA A 237 -2.10 18.77 -7.33
C ALA A 237 -2.99 17.96 -6.37
N GLU A 238 -4.24 18.37 -6.14
CA GLU A 238 -5.09 17.72 -5.14
C GLU A 238 -6.57 17.83 -5.48
N LEU A 239 -7.33 16.77 -5.22
CA LEU A 239 -8.78 16.75 -5.16
C LEU A 239 -9.19 15.95 -3.93
N LYS A 240 -9.80 16.61 -2.93
CA LYS A 240 -10.14 16.02 -1.66
C LYS A 240 -11.60 16.28 -1.26
N ARG A 241 -12.25 15.26 -0.74
CA ARG A 241 -13.55 15.37 -0.05
C ARG A 241 -13.60 14.51 1.18
N SER A 242 -14.55 14.76 2.10
CA SER A 242 -14.79 13.85 3.22
C SER A 242 -15.29 12.49 2.72
N LEU A 243 -14.79 11.41 3.31
CA LEU A 243 -15.30 10.06 3.06
C LEU A 243 -16.76 9.97 3.53
N ARG A 244 -17.65 9.47 2.68
CA ARG A 244 -19.08 9.37 2.94
C ARG A 244 -19.50 7.98 3.44
N GLU A 245 -18.70 6.96 3.11
CA GLU A 245 -19.00 5.57 3.36
C GLU A 245 -17.83 4.89 4.06
N ARG A 246 -18.12 3.88 4.87
CA ARG A 246 -17.06 2.98 5.37
C ARG A 246 -16.56 2.11 4.23
N PRO A 247 -15.33 1.56 4.33
CA PRO A 247 -14.87 0.55 3.39
C PRO A 247 -15.88 -0.58 3.26
N GLN A 248 -16.35 -0.83 2.03
CA GLN A 248 -17.31 -1.88 1.69
C GLN A 248 -16.55 -3.20 1.55
N LEU A 249 -16.11 -3.75 2.67
CA LEU A 249 -15.35 -4.98 2.80
C LEU A 249 -16.00 -5.89 3.84
N ARG A 250 -15.94 -7.19 3.66
CA ARG A 250 -16.58 -8.17 4.58
C ARG A 250 -16.01 -8.07 6.00
N SER A 251 -14.71 -7.80 6.14
CA SER A 251 -14.08 -7.54 7.44
C SER A 251 -14.58 -6.27 8.14
N PHE A 252 -15.28 -5.38 7.42
CA PHE A 252 -15.96 -4.21 7.97
C PHE A 252 -17.47 -4.36 8.05
N GLY A 253 -18.00 -5.58 7.81
CA GLY A 253 -19.41 -5.91 7.92
C GLY A 253 -20.24 -5.63 6.66
N ALA A 254 -19.60 -5.45 5.50
CA ALA A 254 -20.32 -5.40 4.23
C ALA A 254 -20.94 -6.77 3.91
N ALA A 255 -22.10 -6.77 3.26
CA ALA A 255 -22.73 -7.98 2.76
C ALA A 255 -21.86 -8.64 1.67
N ALA A 256 -22.06 -9.94 1.45
CA ALA A 256 -21.54 -10.59 0.25
C ALA A 256 -22.40 -10.16 -0.95
N ASP A 257 -21.76 -9.79 -2.03
CA ASP A 257 -22.42 -9.61 -3.33
C ASP A 257 -22.89 -10.94 -3.89
#